data_a7fb109b06fe5bb3df01a955530d60b5
#
_entry.id   a7fb109b06fe5bb3df01a955530d60b5
#
_cell.length_a   1.000
_cell.length_b   1.000
_cell.length_c   1.000
_cell.angle_alpha   90.00
_cell.angle_beta   90.00
_cell.angle_gamma   90.00
#
_symmetry.space_group_name_H-M   'P 1'
#
loop_
_entity.id
_entity.type
_entity.pdbx_description
1 polymer ?
#
loop_
_entity_poly.entity_id
_entity_poly.type
_entity_poly.pdbx_seq_one_letter_code
_entity_poly.pdbx_strand_id
1 'polypeptide(L)'
;GPRMLAEGIESLYEQEKLAVRGFAEVVKRLPEILRIRRGLVRELKRIRPDVFVGIDAPDFNLGVAEKLKKAGIATLHYVSPSVWAWRRERVNTIVHQVNKVLCLFPMEAALYREAGGQAEFVGHPMAQTLPLDADQKAARLKMKIDLWETVFTLMPGSRVSEIDYMAPLFFRTAKLLLQR
;
A
#
# COMPACT_ATOMS: atom_id res chain seq x y z
N GLY A 1 12.54 -0.35 -2.06
CA GLY A 1 12.56 -0.29 -3.52
C GLY A 1 13.55 0.72 -4.06
N PRO A 2 13.72 0.85 -5.39
CA PRO A 2 14.80 1.68 -5.97
C PRO A 2 14.85 3.12 -5.48
N ARG A 3 13.68 3.76 -5.29
CA ARG A 3 13.60 5.13 -4.77
C ARG A 3 14.10 5.25 -3.33
N MET A 4 13.83 4.25 -2.50
CA MET A 4 14.31 4.24 -1.10
C MET A 4 15.84 4.02 -1.05
N LEU A 5 16.37 3.18 -1.94
CA LEU A 5 17.83 2.98 -2.06
C LEU A 5 18.53 4.27 -2.52
N ALA A 6 17.91 5.02 -3.44
CA ALA A 6 18.43 6.32 -3.89
C ALA A 6 18.50 7.36 -2.76
N GLU A 7 17.64 7.24 -1.74
CA GLU A 7 17.65 8.06 -0.53
C GLU A 7 18.59 7.52 0.56
N GLY A 8 19.47 6.57 0.24
CA GLY A 8 20.48 6.03 1.15
C GLY A 8 19.99 4.98 2.15
N ILE A 9 18.78 4.41 1.95
CA ILE A 9 18.27 3.34 2.81
C ILE A 9 18.96 2.02 2.47
N GLU A 10 19.55 1.38 3.46
CA GLU A 10 20.09 0.03 3.34
C GLU A 10 18.99 -1.02 3.32
N SER A 11 19.08 -1.99 2.40
CA SER A 11 18.11 -3.07 2.28
C SER A 11 18.66 -4.37 2.85
N LEU A 12 18.00 -4.92 3.85
CA LEU A 12 18.31 -6.23 4.43
C LEU A 12 17.87 -7.40 3.55
N TYR A 13 16.84 -7.20 2.73
CA TYR A 13 16.26 -8.22 1.85
C TYR A 13 15.85 -7.60 0.52
N GLU A 14 15.97 -8.37 -0.55
CA GLU A 14 15.49 -7.97 -1.88
C GLU A 14 13.95 -7.82 -1.86
N GLN A 15 13.44 -6.72 -2.38
CA GLN A 15 12.01 -6.42 -2.40
C GLN A 15 11.22 -7.48 -3.17
N GLU A 16 11.79 -8.02 -4.22
CA GLU A 16 11.19 -9.02 -5.11
C GLU A 16 10.81 -10.30 -4.35
N LYS A 17 11.53 -10.64 -3.29
CA LYS A 17 11.21 -11.80 -2.42
C LYS A 17 9.91 -11.62 -1.63
N LEU A 18 9.51 -10.38 -1.39
CA LEU A 18 8.27 -10.04 -0.68
C LEU A 18 7.14 -9.58 -1.62
N ALA A 19 7.47 -9.26 -2.88
CA ALA A 19 6.51 -8.82 -3.89
C ALA A 19 5.72 -10.00 -4.49
N VAL A 20 5.06 -10.78 -3.64
CA VAL A 20 4.28 -11.96 -4.04
C VAL A 20 2.89 -11.51 -4.50
N ARG A 21 2.44 -11.99 -5.65
CA ARG A 21 1.18 -11.60 -6.27
C ARG A 21 0.30 -12.83 -6.51
N GLY A 22 -0.92 -12.79 -5.95
CA GLY A 22 -1.89 -13.87 -6.10
C GLY A 22 -1.82 -14.94 -5.01
N PHE A 23 -2.99 -15.50 -4.67
CA PHE A 23 -3.16 -16.45 -3.57
C PHE A 23 -2.28 -17.71 -3.72
N ALA A 24 -2.24 -18.28 -4.92
CA ALA A 24 -1.46 -19.50 -5.17
C ALA A 24 0.05 -19.28 -5.02
N GLU A 25 0.57 -18.12 -5.44
CA GLU A 25 1.97 -17.78 -5.28
C GLU A 25 2.32 -17.49 -3.81
N VAL A 26 1.43 -16.80 -3.07
CA VAL A 26 1.58 -16.57 -1.64
C VAL A 26 1.70 -17.90 -0.89
N VAL A 27 0.82 -18.87 -1.18
CA VAL A 27 0.85 -20.18 -0.53
C VAL A 27 2.16 -20.92 -0.80
N LYS A 28 2.64 -20.93 -2.05
CA LYS A 28 3.92 -21.56 -2.42
C LYS A 28 5.12 -20.92 -1.73
N ARG A 29 5.13 -19.60 -1.57
CA ARG A 29 6.24 -18.85 -0.99
C ARG A 29 6.09 -18.56 0.51
N LEU A 30 5.01 -19.00 1.12
CA LEU A 30 4.73 -18.77 2.54
C LEU A 30 5.88 -19.19 3.47
N PRO A 31 6.54 -20.37 3.31
CA PRO A 31 7.67 -20.75 4.15
C PRO A 31 8.86 -19.76 4.05
N GLU A 32 9.14 -19.25 2.84
CA GLU A 32 10.19 -18.25 2.61
C GLU A 32 9.83 -16.92 3.27
N ILE A 33 8.62 -16.43 3.07
CA ILE A 33 8.11 -15.19 3.68
C ILE A 33 8.18 -15.27 5.21
N LEU A 34 7.79 -16.39 5.79
CA LEU A 34 7.86 -16.61 7.23
C LEU A 34 9.30 -16.67 7.74
N ARG A 35 10.23 -17.22 6.95
CA ARG A 35 11.67 -17.24 7.27
C ARG A 35 12.24 -15.82 7.27
N ILE A 36 11.95 -15.03 6.23
CA ILE A 36 12.35 -13.62 6.13
C ILE A 36 11.80 -12.85 7.33
N ARG A 37 10.50 -12.99 7.64
CA ARG A 37 9.87 -12.30 8.78
C ARG A 37 10.54 -12.66 10.11
N ARG A 38 10.88 -13.93 10.33
CA ARG A 38 11.60 -14.36 11.56
C ARG A 38 13.02 -13.79 11.61
N GLY A 39 13.72 -13.80 10.47
CA GLY A 39 15.07 -13.23 10.35
C GLY A 39 15.06 -11.73 10.64
N LEU A 40 14.13 -10.99 10.02
CA LEU A 40 13.94 -9.56 10.24
C LEU A 40 13.67 -9.23 11.72
N VAL A 41 12.75 -9.94 12.36
CA VAL A 41 12.44 -9.74 13.80
C VAL A 41 13.67 -10.00 14.67
N ARG A 42 14.46 -11.06 14.37
CA ARG A 42 15.68 -11.37 15.11
C ARG A 42 16.70 -10.25 14.99
N GLU A 43 16.91 -9.77 13.77
CA GLU A 43 17.89 -8.71 13.50
C GLU A 43 17.47 -7.41 14.16
N LEU A 44 16.20 -6.99 13.99
CA LEU A 44 15.69 -5.77 14.61
C LEU A 44 15.74 -5.82 16.15
N LYS A 45 15.53 -6.99 16.76
CA LYS A 45 15.72 -7.15 18.21
C LYS A 45 17.20 -7.05 18.62
N ARG A 46 18.14 -7.47 17.75
CA ARG A 46 19.57 -7.38 18.00
C ARG A 46 20.09 -5.94 17.94
N ILE A 47 19.70 -5.21 16.89
CA ILE A 47 20.14 -3.81 16.70
C ILE A 47 19.36 -2.81 17.55
N ARG A 48 18.16 -3.18 18.07
CA ARG A 48 17.29 -2.36 18.92
C ARG A 48 17.09 -0.94 18.38
N PRO A 49 16.47 -0.76 17.20
CA PRO A 49 16.20 0.57 16.67
C PRO A 49 15.27 1.34 17.62
N ASP A 50 15.34 2.66 17.59
CA ASP A 50 14.45 3.52 18.38
C ASP A 50 12.99 3.34 17.99
N VAL A 51 12.73 3.12 16.69
CA VAL A 51 11.38 2.91 16.17
C VAL A 51 11.40 1.97 14.95
N PHE A 52 10.38 1.12 14.87
CA PHE A 52 10.04 0.34 13.68
C PHE A 52 8.85 0.98 12.98
N VAL A 53 8.98 1.28 11.70
CA VAL A 53 7.90 1.79 10.86
C VAL A 53 7.54 0.76 9.80
N GLY A 54 6.39 0.08 9.98
CA GLY A 54 5.81 -0.79 8.97
C GLY A 54 5.04 0.04 7.95
N ILE A 55 5.39 -0.08 6.67
CA ILE A 55 4.72 0.66 5.59
C ILE A 55 3.91 -0.31 4.75
N ASP A 56 2.58 -0.13 4.68
CA ASP A 56 1.66 -1.02 3.95
C ASP A 56 1.83 -2.51 4.31
N ALA A 57 1.47 -3.45 3.44
CA ALA A 57 1.59 -4.89 3.64
C ALA A 57 1.24 -5.36 5.08
N PRO A 58 0.02 -5.09 5.55
CA PRO A 58 -0.35 -5.26 6.97
C PRO A 58 -0.19 -6.70 7.47
N ASP A 59 -0.45 -7.70 6.64
CA ASP A 59 -0.34 -9.11 7.05
C ASP A 59 1.12 -9.55 7.33
N PHE A 60 2.09 -8.84 6.75
CA PHE A 60 3.51 -9.03 7.06
C PHE A 60 3.94 -8.12 8.20
N ASN A 61 3.73 -6.81 8.07
CA ASN A 61 4.29 -5.78 8.94
C ASN A 61 3.69 -5.78 10.34
N LEU A 62 2.38 -6.00 10.50
CA LEU A 62 1.73 -6.06 11.81
C LEU A 62 2.26 -7.22 12.66
N GLY A 63 2.54 -8.37 12.04
CA GLY A 63 3.14 -9.50 12.75
C GLY A 63 4.62 -9.28 13.14
N VAL A 64 5.35 -8.40 12.44
CA VAL A 64 6.69 -7.93 12.86
C VAL A 64 6.54 -6.95 14.01
N ALA A 65 5.69 -5.94 13.85
CA ALA A 65 5.44 -4.89 14.84
C ALA A 65 5.05 -5.46 16.20
N GLU A 66 4.12 -6.41 16.24
CA GLU A 66 3.70 -7.07 17.48
C GLU A 66 4.87 -7.66 18.27
N LYS A 67 5.78 -8.36 17.56
CA LYS A 67 6.95 -8.99 18.18
C LYS A 67 7.99 -8.00 18.67
N LEU A 68 8.10 -6.85 17.99
CA LEU A 68 9.01 -5.77 18.37
C LEU A 68 8.43 -4.96 19.51
N LYS A 69 7.12 -4.65 19.49
CA LYS A 69 6.41 -4.01 20.60
C LYS A 69 6.55 -4.79 21.91
N LYS A 70 6.38 -6.14 21.85
CA LYS A 70 6.62 -7.03 22.99
C LYS A 70 8.08 -7.04 23.48
N ALA A 71 9.02 -6.62 22.63
CA ALA A 71 10.44 -6.47 22.99
C ALA A 71 10.81 -5.04 23.44
N GLY A 72 9.81 -4.15 23.60
CA GLY A 72 10.01 -2.77 24.06
C GLY A 72 10.50 -1.81 22.99
N ILE A 73 10.40 -2.17 21.69
CA ILE A 73 10.73 -1.30 20.56
C ILE A 73 9.47 -0.57 20.13
N ALA A 74 9.52 0.75 20.00
CA ALA A 74 8.39 1.55 19.51
C ALA A 74 8.00 1.13 18.08
N THR A 75 6.69 1.06 17.80
CA THR A 75 6.19 0.59 16.51
C THR A 75 5.12 1.49 15.93
N LEU A 76 5.30 1.88 14.68
CA LEU A 76 4.34 2.62 13.88
C LEU A 76 3.91 1.78 12.67
N HIS A 77 2.65 1.91 12.28
CA HIS A 77 2.17 1.35 11.02
C HIS A 77 1.62 2.47 10.14
N TYR A 78 2.25 2.70 9.01
CA TYR A 78 1.83 3.69 8.02
C TYR A 78 1.04 2.99 6.92
N VAL A 79 -0.08 3.57 6.53
CA VAL A 79 -1.14 3.03 5.67
C VAL A 79 -2.02 2.02 6.41
N SER A 80 -3.12 2.52 6.98
CA SER A 80 -4.13 1.66 7.60
C SER A 80 -4.66 0.62 6.59
N PRO A 81 -4.81 -0.66 6.96
CA PRO A 81 -5.63 -1.57 6.17
C PRO A 81 -7.05 -1.02 6.02
N SER A 82 -7.72 -1.32 4.91
CA SER A 82 -9.09 -0.84 4.62
C SER A 82 -10.15 -1.50 5.53
N VAL A 83 -9.91 -1.49 6.84
CA VAL A 83 -10.79 -2.11 7.86
C VAL A 83 -12.16 -1.42 7.95
N TRP A 84 -12.26 -0.18 7.52
CA TRP A 84 -13.49 0.59 7.46
C TRP A 84 -14.48 0.04 6.41
N ALA A 85 -13.98 -0.58 5.34
CA ALA A 85 -14.79 -1.14 4.26
C ALA A 85 -15.23 -2.57 4.55
N TRP A 86 -14.37 -3.36 5.21
CA TRP A 86 -14.62 -4.77 5.51
C TRP A 86 -13.72 -5.23 6.67
N ARG A 87 -14.16 -6.20 7.45
CA ARG A 87 -13.40 -6.73 8.61
C ARG A 87 -13.06 -5.68 9.67
N ARG A 88 -14.07 -4.87 10.04
CA ARG A 88 -13.91 -3.82 11.07
C ARG A 88 -13.39 -4.37 12.39
N GLU A 89 -13.68 -5.62 12.71
CA GLU A 89 -13.19 -6.33 13.89
C GLU A 89 -11.67 -6.43 13.99
N ARG A 90 -10.95 -6.33 12.83
CA ARG A 90 -9.47 -6.32 12.82
C ARG A 90 -8.88 -5.12 13.54
N VAL A 91 -9.61 -4.03 13.68
CA VAL A 91 -9.15 -2.84 14.42
C VAL A 91 -8.71 -3.23 15.82
N ASN A 92 -9.51 -4.04 16.53
CA ASN A 92 -9.22 -4.50 17.88
C ASN A 92 -7.90 -5.29 17.97
N THR A 93 -7.58 -6.06 16.94
CA THR A 93 -6.30 -6.79 16.89
C THR A 93 -5.14 -5.83 16.60
N ILE A 94 -5.30 -4.91 15.65
CA ILE A 94 -4.25 -3.99 15.21
C ILE A 94 -3.80 -3.07 16.34
N VAL A 95 -4.71 -2.54 17.17
CA VAL A 95 -4.36 -1.65 18.29
C VAL A 95 -3.46 -2.34 19.34
N HIS A 96 -3.53 -3.66 19.44
CA HIS A 96 -2.61 -4.41 20.29
C HIS A 96 -1.26 -4.69 19.63
N GLN A 97 -1.21 -4.76 18.30
CA GLN A 97 -0.02 -5.11 17.54
C GLN A 97 0.98 -3.95 17.36
N VAL A 98 0.50 -2.71 17.34
CA VAL A 98 1.35 -1.51 17.15
C VAL A 98 1.14 -0.48 18.25
N ASN A 99 2.07 0.48 18.38
CA ASN A 99 1.87 1.60 19.29
C ASN A 99 0.98 2.67 18.64
N LYS A 100 1.16 2.94 17.35
CA LYS A 100 0.38 3.97 16.64
C LYS A 100 0.16 3.60 15.18
N VAL A 101 -1.03 3.90 14.65
CA VAL A 101 -1.35 3.80 13.22
C VAL A 101 -1.37 5.19 12.60
N LEU A 102 -0.68 5.36 11.48
CA LEU A 102 -0.68 6.58 10.67
C LEU A 102 -1.63 6.37 9.48
N CYS A 103 -2.75 7.06 9.50
CA CYS A 103 -3.88 6.85 8.59
C CYS A 103 -3.83 7.80 7.40
N LEU A 104 -4.17 7.33 6.21
CA LEU A 104 -4.25 8.14 4.99
C LEU A 104 -5.60 8.86 4.86
N PHE A 105 -6.64 8.39 5.54
CA PHE A 105 -7.98 8.98 5.50
C PHE A 105 -8.46 9.36 6.89
N PRO A 106 -9.16 10.50 7.03
CA PRO A 106 -9.54 11.03 8.35
C PRO A 106 -10.46 10.11 9.15
N MET A 107 -11.39 9.38 8.46
CA MET A 107 -12.31 8.46 9.11
C MET A 107 -11.64 7.24 9.73
N GLU A 108 -10.45 6.85 9.27
CA GLU A 108 -9.74 5.69 9.79
C GLU A 108 -9.24 5.92 11.22
N ALA A 109 -8.72 7.12 11.50
CA ALA A 109 -8.16 7.44 12.80
C ALA A 109 -9.20 7.36 13.94
N ALA A 110 -10.46 7.71 13.66
CA ALA A 110 -11.56 7.60 14.63
C ALA A 110 -11.78 6.14 15.04
N LEU A 111 -11.80 5.20 14.06
CA LEU A 111 -12.02 3.77 14.33
C LEU A 111 -11.00 3.18 15.31
N TYR A 112 -9.73 3.55 15.15
CA TYR A 112 -8.67 3.07 16.04
C TYR A 112 -8.77 3.67 17.44
N ARG A 113 -9.13 4.96 17.55
CA ARG A 113 -9.31 5.64 18.84
C ARG A 113 -10.50 5.07 19.61
N GLU A 114 -11.62 4.79 18.93
CA GLU A 114 -12.79 4.12 19.50
C GLU A 114 -12.43 2.75 20.07
N ALA A 115 -11.50 2.03 19.45
CA ALA A 115 -10.99 0.74 19.92
C ALA A 115 -9.88 0.87 20.99
N GLY A 116 -9.63 2.06 21.52
CA GLY A 116 -8.61 2.30 22.56
C GLY A 116 -7.16 2.35 22.03
N GLY A 117 -6.96 2.42 20.72
CA GLY A 117 -5.65 2.53 20.10
C GLY A 117 -5.23 3.98 19.82
N GLN A 118 -3.95 4.17 19.53
CA GLN A 118 -3.45 5.46 19.04
C GLN A 118 -3.43 5.48 17.52
N ALA A 119 -4.03 6.52 16.94
CA ALA A 119 -4.01 6.74 15.51
C ALA A 119 -4.03 8.21 15.15
N GLU A 120 -3.43 8.55 14.02
CA GLU A 120 -3.32 9.91 13.53
C GLU A 120 -3.58 9.93 12.01
N PHE A 121 -4.38 10.89 11.57
CA PHE A 121 -4.55 11.20 10.17
C PHE A 121 -3.35 12.06 9.71
N VAL A 122 -2.58 11.53 8.77
CA VAL A 122 -1.36 12.17 8.25
C VAL A 122 -1.50 12.64 6.81
N GLY A 123 -2.65 12.40 6.19
CA GLY A 123 -2.93 12.73 4.79
C GLY A 123 -2.41 11.70 3.79
N HIS A 124 -2.88 11.83 2.57
CA HIS A 124 -2.48 10.96 1.47
C HIS A 124 -1.36 11.62 0.64
N PRO A 125 -0.21 10.96 0.38
CA PRO A 125 0.91 11.56 -0.34
C PRO A 125 0.54 12.13 -1.72
N MET A 126 -0.41 11.51 -2.41
CA MET A 126 -0.88 12.00 -3.71
C MET A 126 -1.57 13.37 -3.63
N ALA A 127 -2.11 13.74 -2.47
CA ALA A 127 -2.71 15.07 -2.29
C ALA A 127 -1.69 16.20 -2.43
N GLN A 128 -0.41 15.92 -2.22
CA GLN A 128 0.67 16.89 -2.39
C GLN A 128 1.17 16.96 -3.85
N THR A 129 0.92 15.93 -4.65
CA THR A 129 1.44 15.82 -6.01
C THR A 129 0.39 16.10 -7.09
N LEU A 130 -0.89 15.94 -6.76
CA LEU A 130 -1.99 16.18 -7.69
C LEU A 130 -2.57 17.57 -7.43
N PRO A 131 -2.54 18.49 -8.42
CA PRO A 131 -3.19 19.79 -8.28
C PRO A 131 -4.70 19.62 -8.21
N LEU A 132 -5.37 20.45 -7.37
CA LEU A 132 -6.84 20.49 -7.32
C LEU A 132 -7.42 20.97 -8.65
N ASP A 133 -6.78 21.97 -9.25
CA ASP A 133 -7.13 22.50 -10.57
C ASP A 133 -6.16 21.94 -11.61
N ALA A 134 -6.59 20.91 -12.32
CA ALA A 134 -5.79 20.30 -13.37
C ALA A 134 -5.83 21.13 -14.64
N ASP A 135 -4.69 21.53 -15.16
CA ASP A 135 -4.58 22.17 -16.47
C ASP A 135 -4.75 21.12 -17.59
N GLN A 136 -6.01 20.93 -17.98
CA GLN A 136 -6.39 20.01 -19.04
C GLN A 136 -5.73 20.36 -20.38
N LYS A 137 -5.58 21.65 -20.68
CA LYS A 137 -4.98 22.12 -21.93
C LYS A 137 -3.50 21.75 -22.00
N ALA A 138 -2.76 22.06 -20.94
CA ALA A 138 -1.35 21.68 -20.84
C ALA A 138 -1.16 20.16 -20.87
N ALA A 139 -2.03 19.39 -20.20
CA ALA A 139 -1.99 17.94 -20.23
C ALA A 139 -2.21 17.37 -21.65
N ARG A 140 -3.20 17.86 -22.38
CA ARG A 140 -3.48 17.46 -23.76
C ARG A 140 -2.30 17.78 -24.69
N LEU A 141 -1.75 18.98 -24.61
CA LEU A 141 -0.55 19.38 -25.37
C LEU A 141 0.64 18.45 -25.09
N LYS A 142 0.88 18.15 -23.81
CA LYS A 142 1.96 17.23 -23.42
C LYS A 142 1.77 15.82 -23.98
N MET A 143 0.53 15.36 -24.08
CA MET A 143 0.18 14.05 -24.65
C MET A 143 0.02 14.07 -26.17
N LYS A 144 0.19 15.23 -26.82
CA LYS A 144 -0.02 15.43 -28.27
C LYS A 144 -1.45 15.07 -28.72
N ILE A 145 -2.43 15.42 -27.89
CA ILE A 145 -3.87 15.25 -28.15
C ILE A 145 -4.44 16.61 -28.50
N ASP A 146 -5.24 16.68 -29.57
CA ASP A 146 -5.92 17.92 -29.96
C ASP A 146 -6.89 18.38 -28.86
N LEU A 147 -7.05 19.70 -28.72
CA LEU A 147 -7.93 20.29 -27.71
C LEU A 147 -9.41 19.92 -27.93
N TRP A 148 -9.79 19.63 -29.16
CA TRP A 148 -11.17 19.32 -29.56
C TRP A 148 -11.44 17.81 -29.69
N GLU A 149 -10.42 17.00 -29.59
CA GLU A 149 -10.53 15.57 -29.78
C GLU A 149 -11.25 14.91 -28.61
N THR A 150 -12.17 13.98 -28.89
CA THR A 150 -12.82 13.17 -27.86
C THR A 150 -11.86 12.09 -27.39
N VAL A 151 -11.62 12.03 -26.07
CA VAL A 151 -10.67 11.09 -25.47
C VAL A 151 -11.39 10.13 -24.56
N PHE A 152 -11.22 8.84 -24.81
CA PHE A 152 -11.64 7.75 -23.92
C PHE A 152 -10.41 7.12 -23.26
N THR A 153 -10.31 7.22 -21.95
CA THR A 153 -9.24 6.58 -21.19
C THR A 153 -9.68 5.18 -20.76
N LEU A 154 -8.91 4.17 -21.15
CA LEU A 154 -9.13 2.79 -20.73
C LEU A 154 -8.21 2.44 -19.57
N MET A 155 -8.78 2.03 -18.45
CA MET A 155 -8.05 1.63 -17.24
C MET A 155 -8.38 0.17 -16.87
N PRO A 156 -7.83 -0.82 -17.59
CA PRO A 156 -8.19 -2.23 -17.42
C PRO A 156 -7.64 -2.86 -16.15
N GLY A 157 -6.76 -2.18 -15.44
CA GLY A 157 -6.15 -2.64 -14.20
C GLY A 157 -4.67 -2.31 -14.09
N SER A 158 -4.06 -2.69 -12.97
CA SER A 158 -2.65 -2.46 -12.66
C SER A 158 -1.82 -3.75 -12.60
N ARG A 159 -2.45 -4.92 -12.66
CA ARG A 159 -1.82 -6.24 -12.62
C ARG A 159 -1.99 -6.96 -13.93
N VAL A 160 -1.01 -7.77 -14.31
CA VAL A 160 -1.06 -8.57 -15.56
C VAL A 160 -2.36 -9.37 -15.65
N SER A 161 -2.75 -10.09 -14.59
CA SER A 161 -3.98 -10.86 -14.57
C SER A 161 -5.26 -10.02 -14.72
N GLU A 162 -5.27 -8.81 -14.18
CA GLU A 162 -6.39 -7.86 -14.35
C GLU A 162 -6.45 -7.38 -15.80
N ILE A 163 -5.30 -7.01 -16.37
CA ILE A 163 -5.18 -6.54 -17.75
C ILE A 163 -5.58 -7.64 -18.73
N ASP A 164 -5.06 -8.86 -18.55
CA ASP A 164 -5.37 -10.00 -19.41
C ASP A 164 -6.87 -10.31 -19.45
N TYR A 165 -7.55 -10.17 -18.31
CA TYR A 165 -8.99 -10.41 -18.21
C TYR A 165 -9.83 -9.25 -18.72
N MET A 166 -9.50 -8.01 -18.34
CA MET A 166 -10.34 -6.84 -18.60
C MET A 166 -10.05 -6.13 -19.92
N ALA A 167 -8.80 -6.13 -20.41
CA ALA A 167 -8.45 -5.38 -21.61
C ALA A 167 -9.22 -5.82 -22.86
N PRO A 168 -9.45 -7.12 -23.14
CA PRO A 168 -10.25 -7.54 -24.29
C PRO A 168 -11.68 -7.00 -24.26
N LEU A 169 -12.29 -6.90 -23.07
CA LEU A 169 -13.62 -6.31 -22.89
C LEU A 169 -13.60 -4.81 -23.14
N PHE A 170 -12.64 -4.10 -22.57
CA PHE A 170 -12.49 -2.65 -22.72
C PHE A 170 -12.23 -2.24 -24.16
N PHE A 171 -11.37 -2.97 -24.90
CA PHE A 171 -11.13 -2.71 -26.32
C PHE A 171 -12.38 -2.95 -27.17
N ARG A 172 -13.16 -3.99 -26.91
CA ARG A 172 -14.43 -4.21 -27.60
C ARG A 172 -15.42 -3.07 -27.35
N THR A 173 -15.52 -2.61 -26.12
CA THR A 173 -16.37 -1.46 -25.75
C THR A 173 -15.92 -0.20 -26.44
N ALA A 174 -14.60 0.10 -26.43
CA ALA A 174 -14.05 1.26 -27.10
C ALA A 174 -14.36 1.24 -28.62
N LYS A 175 -14.23 0.08 -29.25
CA LYS A 175 -14.58 -0.08 -30.68
C LYS A 175 -16.05 0.24 -30.97
N LEU A 176 -16.97 -0.12 -30.08
CA LEU A 176 -18.39 0.22 -30.23
C LEU A 176 -18.64 1.73 -30.04
N LEU A 177 -17.90 2.39 -29.14
CA LEU A 177 -18.00 3.83 -28.93
C LEU A 177 -17.49 4.62 -30.14
N LEU A 178 -16.45 4.15 -30.82
CA LEU A 178 -15.91 4.79 -32.02
C LEU A 178 -16.81 4.66 -33.26
N GLN A 179 -17.81 3.80 -33.22
CA GLN A 179 -18.77 3.60 -34.33
C GLN A 179 -20.02 4.48 -34.18
N ARG A 180 -20.13 5.25 -33.13
CA ARG A 180 -21.24 6.19 -32.85
C ARG A 180 -20.80 7.64 -33.05
#